data_02e3b554bc517c45d698115b688d0193
#
_entry.id   02e3b554bc517c45d698115b688d0193
#
_cell.length_a   1.000
_cell.length_b   1.000
_cell.length_c   1.000
_cell.angle_alpha   90.00
_cell.angle_beta   90.00
_cell.angle_gamma   90.00
#
_symmetry.space_group_name_H-M   'P 1'
#
loop_
_entity.id
_entity.type
_entity.pdbx_description
1 polymer ?
#
loop_
_entity_poly.entity_id
_entity_poly.type
_entity_poly.pdbx_seq_one_letter_code
_entity_poly.pdbx_strand_id
1 'polypeptide(L)'
;MKNPHVSALAAAHGVAVLFGLTGILGALIRFDAVAITAGRAGFAAAALLVLALAQRRRLLQGLGPRRAGIVLGSGFLLAVHWITFFMAVKVGGVAVATLGFASFPAFIALLDVVLFHERIGRAEGTMLALVTLGLVLVTPSFDVGDQGTVGLLWGLASGLSFAGLAICNRRGNRGMDAIQVAFWQNLLVALLVLPLLGLGLAGGAAAIDLVSWFWLAVLGVLCTGLAHTLFVKSLEALDARSAGMIIALEPVYAIACAWWLFGEEPSGRMLVGASFIILATVLLAMGHTPSAARKRASESVKS
;
A
#
# COMPACT_ATOMS: atom_id res chain seq x y z
N MET A 1 19.73 -22.65 15.70
CA MET A 1 18.96 -21.42 15.99
C MET A 1 19.02 -20.53 14.74
N LYS A 2 17.86 -20.13 14.16
CA LYS A 2 17.83 -19.24 12.98
C LYS A 2 18.29 -17.85 13.42
N ASN A 3 19.22 -17.26 12.66
CA ASN A 3 19.67 -15.88 12.92
C ASN A 3 18.46 -14.91 12.82
N PRO A 4 18.13 -14.15 13.88
CA PRO A 4 16.93 -13.30 13.89
C PRO A 4 16.94 -12.25 12.77
N HIS A 5 18.12 -11.75 12.39
CA HIS A 5 18.27 -10.80 11.29
C HIS A 5 17.90 -11.42 9.93
N VAL A 6 18.36 -12.65 9.65
CA VAL A 6 18.01 -13.37 8.41
C VAL A 6 16.50 -13.67 8.36
N SER A 7 15.88 -14.01 9.50
CA SER A 7 14.41 -14.23 9.55
C SER A 7 13.63 -12.93 9.27
N ALA A 8 14.11 -11.78 9.76
CA ALA A 8 13.49 -10.49 9.54
C ALA A 8 13.65 -10.01 8.08
N LEU A 9 14.82 -10.22 7.46
CA LEU A 9 15.03 -9.96 6.03
C LEU A 9 14.09 -10.81 5.17
N ALA A 10 14.00 -12.11 5.44
CA ALA A 10 13.08 -13.00 4.72
C ALA A 10 11.62 -12.57 4.89
N ALA A 11 11.22 -12.09 6.08
CA ALA A 11 9.88 -11.56 6.32
C ALA A 11 9.63 -10.29 5.50
N ALA A 12 10.57 -9.34 5.44
CA ALA A 12 10.44 -8.11 4.65
C ALA A 12 10.33 -8.38 3.15
N HIS A 13 11.17 -9.29 2.60
CA HIS A 13 11.03 -9.70 1.20
C HIS A 13 9.71 -10.44 0.94
N GLY A 14 9.27 -11.28 1.88
CA GLY A 14 7.95 -11.92 1.79
C GLY A 14 6.81 -10.91 1.70
N VAL A 15 6.88 -9.82 2.47
CA VAL A 15 5.92 -8.69 2.39
C VAL A 15 5.95 -8.04 1.02
N ALA A 16 7.15 -7.70 0.50
CA ALA A 16 7.30 -7.05 -0.80
C ALA A 16 6.71 -7.92 -1.94
N VAL A 17 6.94 -9.25 -1.89
CA VAL A 17 6.34 -10.20 -2.84
C VAL A 17 4.82 -10.24 -2.69
N LEU A 18 4.29 -10.37 -1.46
CA LEU A 18 2.84 -10.42 -1.22
C LEU A 18 2.13 -9.13 -1.66
N PHE A 19 2.77 -7.97 -1.49
CA PHE A 19 2.24 -6.71 -1.98
C PHE A 19 2.26 -6.67 -3.51
N GLY A 20 3.36 -7.07 -4.16
CA GLY A 20 3.45 -7.17 -5.62
C GLY A 20 2.41 -8.13 -6.22
N LEU A 21 2.11 -9.24 -5.53
CA LEU A 21 1.05 -10.18 -5.92
C LEU A 21 -0.36 -9.60 -5.78
N THR A 22 -0.55 -8.51 -5.04
CA THR A 22 -1.87 -7.85 -4.90
C THR A 22 -2.45 -7.44 -6.26
N GLY A 23 -1.66 -6.80 -7.11
CA GLY A 23 -2.06 -6.41 -8.46
C GLY A 23 -2.34 -7.63 -9.35
N ILE A 24 -1.50 -8.66 -9.26
CA ILE A 24 -1.65 -9.93 -10.01
C ILE A 24 -2.98 -10.61 -9.66
N LEU A 25 -3.25 -10.78 -8.37
CA LEU A 25 -4.50 -11.38 -7.91
C LEU A 25 -5.72 -10.52 -8.31
N GLY A 26 -5.58 -9.18 -8.24
CA GLY A 26 -6.60 -8.26 -8.72
C GLY A 26 -6.90 -8.44 -10.21
N ALA A 27 -5.90 -8.72 -11.04
CA ALA A 27 -6.07 -9.01 -12.46
C ALA A 27 -6.74 -10.38 -12.71
N LEU A 28 -6.36 -11.42 -11.95
CA LEU A 28 -6.90 -12.78 -12.05
C LEU A 28 -8.37 -12.88 -11.61
N ILE A 29 -8.78 -12.11 -10.60
CA ILE A 29 -10.16 -12.10 -10.09
C ILE A 29 -11.07 -11.44 -11.12
N ARG A 30 -12.13 -12.13 -11.57
CA ARG A 30 -13.06 -11.65 -12.60
C ARG A 30 -14.09 -10.63 -12.10
N PHE A 31 -14.08 -10.30 -10.82
CA PHE A 31 -14.94 -9.28 -10.24
C PHE A 31 -14.44 -7.87 -10.55
N ASP A 32 -15.32 -6.89 -10.45
CA ASP A 32 -14.93 -5.48 -10.54
C ASP A 32 -14.15 -4.99 -9.30
N ALA A 33 -13.62 -3.78 -9.37
CA ALA A 33 -12.80 -3.20 -8.31
C ALA A 33 -13.54 -3.07 -6.96
N VAL A 34 -14.85 -2.82 -7.00
CA VAL A 34 -15.69 -2.66 -5.79
C VAL A 34 -15.88 -4.01 -5.11
N ALA A 35 -16.23 -5.05 -5.88
CA ALA A 35 -16.40 -6.40 -5.37
C ALA A 35 -15.07 -7.00 -4.85
N ILE A 36 -13.96 -6.77 -5.56
CA ILE A 36 -12.61 -7.16 -5.10
C ILE A 36 -12.31 -6.50 -3.76
N THR A 37 -12.56 -5.19 -3.64
CA THR A 37 -12.29 -4.43 -2.40
C THR A 37 -13.13 -4.94 -1.23
N ALA A 38 -14.44 -5.17 -1.44
CA ALA A 38 -15.34 -5.68 -0.40
C ALA A 38 -14.90 -7.07 0.09
N GLY A 39 -14.67 -7.99 -0.83
CA GLY A 39 -14.27 -9.36 -0.50
C GLY A 39 -12.89 -9.45 0.14
N ARG A 40 -11.90 -8.72 -0.40
CA ARG A 40 -10.56 -8.61 0.20
C ARG A 40 -10.66 -8.14 1.65
N ALA A 41 -11.41 -7.07 1.90
CA ALA A 41 -11.59 -6.50 3.22
C ALA A 41 -12.29 -7.48 4.18
N GLY A 42 -13.32 -8.18 3.71
CA GLY A 42 -14.04 -9.19 4.50
C GLY A 42 -13.13 -10.34 4.92
N PHE A 43 -12.39 -10.94 3.98
CA PHE A 43 -11.45 -12.03 4.29
C PHE A 43 -10.28 -11.55 5.18
N ALA A 44 -9.77 -10.33 4.96
CA ALA A 44 -8.73 -9.77 5.81
C ALA A 44 -9.24 -9.51 7.24
N ALA A 45 -10.43 -8.94 7.40
CA ALA A 45 -11.04 -8.71 8.71
C ALA A 45 -11.27 -10.03 9.45
N ALA A 46 -11.77 -11.06 8.76
CA ALA A 46 -11.94 -12.40 9.34
C ALA A 46 -10.61 -13.00 9.79
N ALA A 47 -9.57 -12.95 8.95
CA ALA A 47 -8.24 -13.46 9.28
C ALA A 47 -7.62 -12.71 10.47
N LEU A 48 -7.75 -11.38 10.51
CA LEU A 48 -7.25 -10.55 11.61
C LEU A 48 -8.03 -10.77 12.90
N LEU A 49 -9.35 -11.04 12.82
CA LEU A 49 -10.15 -11.43 13.97
C LEU A 49 -9.66 -12.74 14.57
N VAL A 50 -9.47 -13.78 13.74
CA VAL A 50 -8.94 -15.07 14.18
C VAL A 50 -7.56 -14.89 14.83
N LEU A 51 -6.68 -14.09 14.22
CA LEU A 51 -5.35 -13.79 14.76
C LEU A 51 -5.43 -13.05 16.09
N ALA A 52 -6.32 -12.05 16.20
CA ALA A 52 -6.53 -11.30 17.46
C ALA A 52 -7.04 -12.19 18.58
N LEU A 53 -8.01 -13.09 18.29
CA LEU A 53 -8.54 -14.05 19.25
C LEU A 53 -7.46 -15.05 19.70
N ALA A 54 -6.69 -15.60 18.76
CA ALA A 54 -5.60 -16.52 19.06
C ALA A 54 -4.51 -15.89 19.92
N GLN A 55 -4.21 -14.59 19.71
CA GLN A 55 -3.25 -13.82 20.50
C GLN A 55 -3.86 -13.13 21.73
N ARG A 56 -5.15 -13.36 22.02
CA ARG A 56 -5.89 -12.73 23.13
C ARG A 56 -5.83 -11.20 23.12
N ARG A 57 -5.79 -10.58 21.92
CA ARG A 57 -5.77 -9.13 21.74
C ARG A 57 -7.15 -8.53 22.02
N ARG A 58 -7.18 -7.36 22.65
CA ARG A 58 -8.43 -6.66 22.99
C ARG A 58 -8.75 -5.62 21.93
N LEU A 59 -9.58 -5.99 20.94
CA LEU A 59 -9.90 -5.13 19.78
C LEU A 59 -10.66 -3.83 20.12
N LEU A 60 -11.32 -3.76 21.29
CA LEU A 60 -12.05 -2.56 21.75
C LEU A 60 -11.25 -1.71 22.74
N GLN A 61 -10.08 -2.15 23.19
CA GLN A 61 -9.33 -1.44 24.22
C GLN A 61 -8.83 -0.08 23.72
N GLY A 62 -9.15 0.97 24.47
CA GLY A 62 -8.69 2.34 24.15
C GLY A 62 -9.34 2.99 22.93
N LEU A 63 -10.40 2.39 22.38
CA LEU A 63 -11.17 2.94 21.26
C LEU A 63 -12.19 3.96 21.74
N GLY A 64 -11.72 5.14 22.19
CA GLY A 64 -12.60 6.26 22.51
C GLY A 64 -13.09 6.99 21.26
N PRO A 65 -14.06 7.94 21.37
CA PRO A 65 -14.70 8.60 20.22
C PRO A 65 -13.72 9.25 19.25
N ARG A 66 -12.68 9.91 19.75
CA ARG A 66 -11.64 10.54 18.91
C ARG A 66 -10.86 9.51 18.08
N ARG A 67 -10.46 8.40 18.70
CA ARG A 67 -9.74 7.32 18.00
C ARG A 67 -10.65 6.60 17.02
N ALA A 68 -11.90 6.36 17.38
CA ALA A 68 -12.89 5.82 16.47
C ALA A 68 -13.05 6.69 15.22
N GLY A 69 -13.15 8.02 15.36
CA GLY A 69 -13.19 8.95 14.23
C GLY A 69 -11.96 8.88 13.33
N ILE A 70 -10.75 8.73 13.91
CA ILE A 70 -9.50 8.57 13.14
C ILE A 70 -9.51 7.24 12.39
N VAL A 71 -9.93 6.15 13.03
CA VAL A 71 -10.03 4.83 12.41
C VAL A 71 -11.07 4.83 11.29
N LEU A 72 -12.21 5.51 11.47
CA LEU A 72 -13.24 5.71 10.43
C LEU A 72 -12.66 6.45 9.22
N GLY A 73 -12.01 7.60 9.44
CA GLY A 73 -11.38 8.37 8.36
C GLY A 73 -10.29 7.57 7.63
N SER A 74 -9.45 6.85 8.37
CA SER A 74 -8.40 6.01 7.77
C SER A 74 -8.98 4.79 7.06
N GLY A 75 -10.07 4.19 7.54
CA GLY A 75 -10.79 3.12 6.85
C GLY A 75 -11.44 3.60 5.54
N PHE A 76 -12.01 4.80 5.53
CA PHE A 76 -12.52 5.42 4.31
C PHE A 76 -11.40 5.63 3.27
N LEU A 77 -10.26 6.21 3.68
CA LEU A 77 -9.11 6.39 2.80
C LEU A 77 -8.57 5.06 2.26
N LEU A 78 -8.59 4.01 3.09
CA LEU A 78 -8.22 2.66 2.66
C LEU A 78 -9.19 2.10 1.61
N ALA A 79 -10.50 2.34 1.78
CA ALA A 79 -11.50 1.93 0.79
C ALA A 79 -11.27 2.63 -0.56
N VAL A 80 -11.07 3.95 -0.54
CA VAL A 80 -10.75 4.74 -1.74
C VAL A 80 -9.46 4.24 -2.39
N HIS A 81 -8.41 4.02 -1.59
CA HIS A 81 -7.14 3.49 -2.08
C HIS A 81 -7.32 2.16 -2.82
N TRP A 82 -8.03 1.20 -2.25
CA TRP A 82 -8.17 -0.11 -2.88
C TRP A 82 -9.07 -0.09 -4.11
N ILE A 83 -10.20 0.62 -4.06
CA ILE A 83 -11.08 0.77 -5.23
C ILE A 83 -10.29 1.38 -6.40
N THR A 84 -9.58 2.50 -6.16
CA THR A 84 -8.82 3.18 -7.20
C THR A 84 -7.63 2.35 -7.69
N PHE A 85 -6.97 1.57 -6.80
CA PHE A 85 -5.91 0.65 -7.19
C PHE A 85 -6.43 -0.47 -8.11
N PHE A 86 -7.54 -1.12 -7.74
CA PHE A 86 -8.10 -2.17 -8.59
C PHE A 86 -8.73 -1.63 -9.87
N MET A 87 -9.26 -0.40 -9.87
CA MET A 87 -9.61 0.30 -11.11
C MET A 87 -8.39 0.49 -12.01
N ALA A 88 -7.26 0.94 -11.46
CA ALA A 88 -6.02 1.07 -12.20
C ALA A 88 -5.57 -0.27 -12.81
N VAL A 89 -5.62 -1.36 -12.03
CA VAL A 89 -5.27 -2.72 -12.51
C VAL A 89 -6.19 -3.17 -13.65
N LYS A 90 -7.51 -2.96 -13.50
CA LYS A 90 -8.51 -3.41 -14.48
C LYS A 90 -8.45 -2.64 -15.79
N VAL A 91 -8.06 -1.36 -15.73
CA VAL A 91 -8.06 -0.46 -16.90
C VAL A 91 -6.68 -0.37 -17.54
N GLY A 92 -5.62 -0.22 -16.76
CA GLY A 92 -4.27 0.07 -17.25
C GLY A 92 -3.27 -1.08 -17.10
N GLY A 93 -3.69 -2.23 -16.54
CA GLY A 93 -2.80 -3.36 -16.26
C GLY A 93 -2.03 -3.20 -14.95
N VAL A 94 -1.36 -4.28 -14.55
CA VAL A 94 -0.67 -4.39 -13.25
C VAL A 94 0.53 -3.44 -13.15
N ALA A 95 1.34 -3.39 -14.20
CA ALA A 95 2.55 -2.57 -14.22
C ALA A 95 2.24 -1.08 -14.04
N VAL A 96 1.30 -0.55 -14.83
CA VAL A 96 0.89 0.86 -14.77
C VAL A 96 0.26 1.20 -13.42
N ALA A 97 -0.64 0.34 -12.91
CA ALA A 97 -1.30 0.52 -11.62
C ALA A 97 -0.29 0.61 -10.47
N THR A 98 0.66 -0.33 -10.43
CA THR A 98 1.65 -0.42 -9.34
C THR A 98 2.63 0.76 -9.39
N LEU A 99 3.06 1.18 -10.59
CA LEU A 99 3.94 2.35 -10.74
C LEU A 99 3.22 3.66 -10.43
N GLY A 100 1.94 3.81 -10.81
CA GLY A 100 1.12 4.95 -10.41
C GLY A 100 0.98 5.02 -8.89
N PHE A 101 0.66 3.90 -8.23
CA PHE A 101 0.59 3.80 -6.77
C PHE A 101 1.94 4.12 -6.10
N ALA A 102 3.06 3.69 -6.66
CA ALA A 102 4.39 3.91 -6.10
C ALA A 102 4.80 5.41 -5.99
N SER A 103 3.97 6.32 -6.49
CA SER A 103 4.08 7.77 -6.26
C SER A 103 3.66 8.21 -4.85
N PHE A 104 3.07 7.33 -4.01
CA PHE A 104 2.55 7.69 -2.68
C PHE A 104 3.56 8.41 -1.76
N PRO A 105 4.90 8.13 -1.78
CA PRO A 105 5.84 8.86 -0.93
C PRO A 105 5.94 10.34 -1.33
N ALA A 106 5.82 10.64 -2.63
CA ALA A 106 5.79 12.02 -3.12
C ALA A 106 4.52 12.74 -2.64
N PHE A 107 3.36 12.07 -2.67
CA PHE A 107 2.13 12.62 -2.10
C PHE A 107 2.20 12.82 -0.60
N ILE A 108 2.88 11.94 0.17
CA ILE A 108 3.09 12.16 1.60
C ILE A 108 3.87 13.46 1.82
N ALA A 109 4.97 13.67 1.09
CA ALA A 109 5.78 14.88 1.22
C ALA A 109 4.97 16.14 0.84
N LEU A 110 4.18 16.10 -0.23
CA LEU A 110 3.31 17.20 -0.62
C LEU A 110 2.23 17.50 0.43
N LEU A 111 1.58 16.46 0.96
CA LEU A 111 0.58 16.62 2.01
C LEU A 111 1.18 17.12 3.33
N ASP A 112 2.39 16.72 3.68
CA ASP A 112 3.09 17.25 4.87
C ASP A 112 3.36 18.75 4.72
N VAL A 113 3.67 19.24 3.51
CA VAL A 113 3.79 20.68 3.24
C VAL A 113 2.45 21.40 3.32
N VAL A 114 1.42 20.87 2.64
CA VAL A 114 0.11 21.53 2.54
C VAL A 114 -0.63 21.55 3.89
N LEU A 115 -0.63 20.43 4.62
CA LEU A 115 -1.41 20.25 5.83
C LEU A 115 -0.67 20.72 7.10
N PHE A 116 0.67 20.62 7.10
CA PHE A 116 1.46 20.87 8.31
C PHE A 116 2.52 21.96 8.12
N HIS A 117 2.56 22.58 6.93
CA HIS A 117 3.50 23.64 6.57
C HIS A 117 4.96 23.24 6.77
N GLU A 118 5.25 21.95 6.59
CA GLU A 118 6.62 21.43 6.64
C GLU A 118 7.40 21.92 5.41
N ARG A 119 8.70 22.15 5.57
CA ARG A 119 9.55 22.62 4.46
C ARG A 119 10.11 21.43 3.70
N ILE A 120 10.06 21.48 2.38
CA ILE A 120 10.70 20.49 1.52
C ILE A 120 12.23 20.60 1.65
N GLY A 121 12.85 19.52 2.14
CA GLY A 121 14.29 19.39 2.16
C GLY A 121 14.86 19.02 0.77
N ARG A 122 16.20 19.11 0.62
CA ARG A 122 16.86 18.76 -0.65
C ARG A 122 16.59 17.32 -1.08
N ALA A 123 16.62 16.37 -0.14
CA ALA A 123 16.34 14.96 -0.42
C ALA A 123 14.89 14.75 -0.91
N GLU A 124 13.92 15.41 -0.27
CA GLU A 124 12.51 15.35 -0.68
C GLU A 124 12.30 16.02 -2.04
N GLY A 125 12.95 17.15 -2.30
CA GLY A 125 12.94 17.81 -3.62
C GLY A 125 13.50 16.91 -4.72
N THR A 126 14.62 16.20 -4.46
CA THR A 126 15.19 15.21 -5.39
C THR A 126 14.23 14.05 -5.62
N MET A 127 13.62 13.53 -4.55
CA MET A 127 12.60 12.47 -4.66
C MET A 127 11.42 12.93 -5.53
N LEU A 128 10.88 14.10 -5.28
CA LEU A 128 9.76 14.65 -6.07
C LEU A 128 10.11 14.77 -7.55
N ALA A 129 11.32 15.26 -7.87
CA ALA A 129 11.80 15.36 -9.24
C ALA A 129 11.91 13.98 -9.90
N LEU A 130 12.50 12.99 -9.21
CA LEU A 130 12.65 11.63 -9.74
C LEU A 130 11.29 10.94 -9.94
N VAL A 131 10.36 11.07 -8.99
CA VAL A 131 9.01 10.51 -9.13
C VAL A 131 8.29 11.17 -10.31
N THR A 132 8.37 12.50 -10.46
CA THR A 132 7.73 13.22 -11.58
C THR A 132 8.30 12.77 -12.92
N LEU A 133 9.63 12.71 -13.07
CA LEU A 133 10.29 12.21 -14.27
C LEU A 133 9.91 10.75 -14.56
N GLY A 134 9.90 9.91 -13.51
CA GLY A 134 9.49 8.52 -13.62
C GLY A 134 8.05 8.38 -14.13
N LEU A 135 7.11 9.15 -13.58
CA LEU A 135 5.71 9.14 -14.00
C LEU A 135 5.54 9.60 -15.46
N VAL A 136 6.25 10.64 -15.89
CA VAL A 136 6.24 11.08 -17.30
C VAL A 136 6.74 9.98 -18.23
N LEU A 137 7.74 9.21 -17.82
CA LEU A 137 8.28 8.09 -18.61
C LEU A 137 7.34 6.86 -18.57
N VAL A 138 6.64 6.62 -17.48
CA VAL A 138 5.69 5.50 -17.36
C VAL A 138 4.39 5.80 -18.09
N THR A 139 3.99 7.08 -18.26
CA THR A 139 2.75 7.46 -18.96
C THR A 139 2.78 6.93 -20.39
N PRO A 140 1.86 6.01 -20.79
CA PRO A 140 1.89 5.40 -22.12
C PRO A 140 1.66 6.41 -23.24
N SER A 141 0.67 7.26 -23.06
CA SER A 141 0.37 8.42 -23.91
C SER A 141 -0.12 9.57 -23.03
N PHE A 142 -0.20 10.80 -23.57
CA PHE A 142 -0.80 11.93 -22.87
C PHE A 142 -2.26 12.16 -23.31
N ASP A 143 -2.88 11.13 -23.87
CA ASP A 143 -4.28 11.12 -24.27
C ASP A 143 -5.12 10.42 -23.19
N VAL A 144 -6.14 11.11 -22.69
CA VAL A 144 -7.11 10.57 -21.71
C VAL A 144 -8.05 9.53 -22.32
N GLY A 145 -8.06 9.37 -23.64
CA GLY A 145 -8.72 8.25 -24.32
C GLY A 145 -7.94 6.94 -24.23
N ASP A 146 -6.66 6.98 -23.88
CA ASP A 146 -5.81 5.80 -23.76
C ASP A 146 -6.03 5.10 -22.39
N GLN A 147 -6.30 3.81 -22.44
CA GLN A 147 -6.62 3.00 -21.24
C GLN A 147 -5.45 2.97 -20.24
N GLY A 148 -4.22 2.91 -20.72
CA GLY A 148 -3.04 2.93 -19.86
C GLY A 148 -2.91 4.27 -19.12
N THR A 149 -3.18 5.38 -19.80
CA THR A 149 -3.19 6.72 -19.18
C THR A 149 -4.29 6.85 -18.14
N VAL A 150 -5.51 6.38 -18.43
CA VAL A 150 -6.62 6.33 -17.46
C VAL A 150 -6.24 5.44 -16.27
N GLY A 151 -5.64 4.29 -16.52
CA GLY A 151 -5.14 3.39 -15.47
C GLY A 151 -4.08 4.06 -14.58
N LEU A 152 -3.15 4.84 -15.17
CA LEU A 152 -2.16 5.60 -14.41
C LEU A 152 -2.83 6.67 -13.52
N LEU A 153 -3.84 7.38 -14.02
CA LEU A 153 -4.58 8.37 -13.22
C LEU A 153 -5.28 7.71 -12.02
N TRP A 154 -5.88 6.54 -12.20
CA TRP A 154 -6.42 5.74 -11.10
C TRP A 154 -5.32 5.30 -10.12
N GLY A 155 -4.14 4.90 -10.61
CA GLY A 155 -2.97 4.56 -9.79
C GLY A 155 -2.48 5.74 -8.95
N LEU A 156 -2.44 6.95 -9.54
CA LEU A 156 -2.11 8.20 -8.82
C LEU A 156 -3.15 8.53 -7.75
N ALA A 157 -4.44 8.38 -8.04
CA ALA A 157 -5.52 8.58 -7.05
C ALA A 157 -5.39 7.58 -5.89
N SER A 158 -5.00 6.35 -6.18
CA SER A 158 -4.67 5.33 -5.19
C SER A 158 -3.47 5.73 -4.33
N GLY A 159 -2.40 6.24 -4.93
CA GLY A 159 -1.22 6.75 -4.21
C GLY A 159 -1.55 7.93 -3.30
N LEU A 160 -2.37 8.87 -3.76
CA LEU A 160 -2.79 10.04 -2.98
C LEU A 160 -3.64 9.63 -1.77
N SER A 161 -4.64 8.76 -1.97
CA SER A 161 -5.49 8.28 -0.88
C SER A 161 -4.70 7.46 0.15
N PHE A 162 -3.74 6.65 -0.31
CA PHE A 162 -2.82 5.92 0.58
C PHE A 162 -1.88 6.88 1.35
N ALA A 163 -1.43 7.95 0.75
CA ALA A 163 -0.64 8.98 1.43
C ALA A 163 -1.43 9.61 2.59
N GLY A 164 -2.70 9.96 2.36
CA GLY A 164 -3.60 10.41 3.41
C GLY A 164 -3.79 9.37 4.52
N LEU A 165 -4.01 8.10 4.15
CA LEU A 165 -4.09 6.96 5.07
C LEU A 165 -2.81 6.83 5.93
N ALA A 166 -1.63 6.91 5.29
CA ALA A 166 -0.34 6.81 5.98
C ALA A 166 -0.15 7.93 7.00
N ILE A 167 -0.56 9.15 6.66
CA ILE A 167 -0.53 10.31 7.58
C ILE A 167 -1.51 10.09 8.75
N CYS A 168 -2.74 9.65 8.49
CA CYS A 168 -3.71 9.32 9.53
C CYS A 168 -3.18 8.24 10.48
N ASN A 169 -2.58 7.18 9.95
CA ASN A 169 -2.00 6.11 10.75
C ASN A 169 -0.79 6.60 11.58
N ARG A 170 0.11 7.37 10.96
CA ARG A 170 1.32 7.88 11.63
C ARG A 170 1.00 8.84 12.78
N ARG A 171 0.01 9.72 12.60
CA ARG A 171 -0.31 10.78 13.58
C ARG A 171 -1.48 10.43 14.48
N GLY A 172 -2.48 9.70 13.99
CA GLY A 172 -3.74 9.46 14.68
C GLY A 172 -3.79 8.16 15.48
N ASN A 173 -3.18 7.09 14.97
CA ASN A 173 -3.24 5.76 15.57
C ASN A 173 -2.06 5.46 16.52
N ARG A 174 -1.32 6.47 16.94
CA ARG A 174 -0.19 6.31 17.88
C ARG A 174 -0.64 5.62 19.17
N GLY A 175 0.08 4.56 19.54
CA GLY A 175 -0.18 3.80 20.79
C GLY A 175 -1.37 2.84 20.70
N MET A 176 -1.96 2.66 19.51
CA MET A 176 -2.90 1.56 19.25
C MET A 176 -2.15 0.31 18.79
N ASP A 177 -2.70 -0.86 19.11
CA ASP A 177 -2.18 -2.13 18.59
C ASP A 177 -2.38 -2.20 17.07
N ALA A 178 -1.34 -2.61 16.33
CA ALA A 178 -1.37 -2.64 14.88
C ALA A 178 -2.43 -3.61 14.32
N ILE A 179 -2.64 -4.76 14.97
CA ILE A 179 -3.68 -5.73 14.58
C ILE A 179 -5.07 -5.12 14.81
N GLN A 180 -5.25 -4.38 15.91
CA GLN A 180 -6.51 -3.68 16.21
C GLN A 180 -6.83 -2.64 15.12
N VAL A 181 -5.86 -1.80 14.75
CA VAL A 181 -6.06 -0.79 13.70
C VAL A 181 -6.38 -1.46 12.36
N ALA A 182 -5.59 -2.46 11.97
CA ALA A 182 -5.80 -3.20 10.73
C ALA A 182 -7.17 -3.90 10.70
N PHE A 183 -7.59 -4.55 11.80
CA PHE A 183 -8.90 -5.18 11.90
C PHE A 183 -10.03 -4.17 11.67
N TRP A 184 -10.03 -3.06 12.39
CA TRP A 184 -11.09 -2.07 12.29
C TRP A 184 -11.12 -1.38 10.93
N GLN A 185 -9.96 -1.06 10.35
CA GLN A 185 -9.89 -0.50 9.00
C GLN A 185 -10.46 -1.46 7.96
N ASN A 186 -10.09 -2.75 8.00
CA ASN A 186 -10.61 -3.75 7.06
C ASN A 186 -12.12 -3.98 7.25
N LEU A 187 -12.59 -4.08 8.50
CA LEU A 187 -14.01 -4.22 8.79
C LEU A 187 -14.81 -3.01 8.26
N LEU A 188 -14.29 -1.79 8.46
CA LEU A 188 -14.92 -0.58 7.96
C LEU A 188 -14.95 -0.54 6.44
N VAL A 189 -13.87 -0.93 5.76
CA VAL A 189 -13.87 -1.04 4.29
C VAL A 189 -14.96 -2.00 3.84
N ALA A 190 -15.04 -3.19 4.44
CA ALA A 190 -16.08 -4.16 4.10
C ALA A 190 -17.49 -3.58 4.30
N LEU A 191 -17.75 -2.92 5.43
CA LEU A 191 -19.05 -2.32 5.73
C LEU A 191 -19.41 -1.13 4.84
N LEU A 192 -18.42 -0.30 4.45
CA LEU A 192 -18.64 0.85 3.57
C LEU A 192 -18.90 0.44 2.12
N VAL A 193 -18.20 -0.62 1.66
CA VAL A 193 -18.23 -1.03 0.25
C VAL A 193 -19.33 -2.06 -0.02
N LEU A 194 -19.71 -2.88 0.97
CA LEU A 194 -20.77 -3.88 0.83
C LEU A 194 -22.12 -3.30 0.30
N PRO A 195 -22.63 -2.14 0.77
CA PRO A 195 -23.84 -1.54 0.23
C PRO A 195 -23.75 -1.18 -1.25
N LEU A 196 -22.54 -0.83 -1.75
CA LEU A 196 -22.33 -0.48 -3.16
C LEU A 196 -22.56 -1.69 -4.07
N LEU A 197 -22.30 -2.92 -3.58
CA LEU A 197 -22.63 -4.16 -4.30
C LEU A 197 -24.13 -4.33 -4.45
N GLY A 198 -24.89 -4.03 -3.40
CA GLY A 198 -26.35 -4.13 -3.40
C GLY A 198 -27.05 -3.08 -4.28
N LEU A 199 -26.40 -1.93 -4.52
CA LEU A 199 -26.91 -0.86 -5.38
C LEU A 199 -26.64 -1.08 -6.88
N GLY A 200 -26.06 -2.22 -7.27
CA GLY A 200 -25.72 -2.51 -8.66
C GLY A 200 -24.59 -1.63 -9.23
N LEU A 201 -23.86 -0.91 -8.37
CA LEU A 201 -22.66 -0.14 -8.74
C LEU A 201 -21.45 -1.05 -9.00
N ALA A 202 -21.56 -2.31 -8.61
CA ALA A 202 -20.70 -3.40 -9.04
C ALA A 202 -21.33 -4.02 -10.30
N GLY A 203 -20.59 -4.08 -11.38
CA GLY A 203 -21.08 -4.59 -12.68
C GLY A 203 -21.54 -6.03 -12.59
N GLY A 204 -22.84 -6.23 -12.55
CA GLY A 204 -23.54 -7.52 -12.71
C GLY A 204 -23.30 -8.52 -11.59
N ALA A 205 -24.37 -9.21 -11.16
CA ALA A 205 -24.27 -10.37 -10.28
C ALA A 205 -23.38 -11.42 -10.97
N ALA A 206 -22.11 -11.46 -10.62
CA ALA A 206 -21.20 -12.47 -11.09
C ALA A 206 -21.79 -13.83 -10.71
N ALA A 207 -22.06 -14.69 -11.68
CA ALA A 207 -22.27 -16.11 -11.43
C ALA A 207 -21.23 -16.57 -10.43
N ILE A 208 -21.58 -17.48 -9.51
CA ILE A 208 -20.67 -17.97 -8.45
C ILE A 208 -19.39 -18.49 -9.10
N ASP A 209 -18.39 -17.64 -9.21
CA ASP A 209 -17.05 -18.01 -9.73
C ASP A 209 -16.17 -18.42 -8.56
N LEU A 210 -16.17 -19.71 -8.26
CA LEU A 210 -15.39 -20.27 -7.16
C LEU A 210 -13.89 -19.97 -7.29
N VAL A 211 -13.37 -19.83 -8.50
CA VAL A 211 -11.96 -19.51 -8.76
C VAL A 211 -11.67 -18.08 -8.32
N SER A 212 -12.53 -17.12 -8.69
CA SER A 212 -12.39 -15.73 -8.22
C SER A 212 -12.56 -15.62 -6.71
N TRP A 213 -13.47 -16.36 -6.10
CA TRP A 213 -13.62 -16.41 -4.64
C TRP A 213 -12.39 -16.99 -3.94
N PHE A 214 -11.78 -18.03 -4.50
CA PHE A 214 -10.53 -18.58 -3.99
C PHE A 214 -9.41 -17.54 -4.02
N TRP A 215 -9.19 -16.88 -5.17
CA TRP A 215 -8.17 -15.83 -5.28
C TRP A 215 -8.45 -14.62 -4.40
N LEU A 216 -9.72 -14.30 -4.20
CA LEU A 216 -10.14 -13.23 -3.30
C LEU A 216 -9.82 -13.56 -1.83
N ALA A 217 -10.02 -14.82 -1.41
CA ALA A 217 -9.62 -15.29 -0.09
C ALA A 217 -8.09 -15.25 0.07
N VAL A 218 -7.34 -15.71 -0.93
CA VAL A 218 -5.86 -15.62 -0.95
C VAL A 218 -5.41 -14.16 -0.82
N LEU A 219 -6.02 -13.25 -1.59
CA LEU A 219 -5.73 -11.81 -1.54
C LEU A 219 -5.97 -11.22 -0.14
N GLY A 220 -7.12 -11.50 0.47
CA GLY A 220 -7.46 -10.97 1.80
C GLY A 220 -6.63 -11.60 2.91
N VAL A 221 -6.46 -12.91 2.91
CA VAL A 221 -5.76 -13.61 4.01
C VAL A 221 -4.24 -13.44 3.88
N LEU A 222 -3.66 -13.69 2.69
CA LEU A 222 -2.20 -13.69 2.53
C LEU A 222 -1.66 -12.28 2.24
N CYS A 223 -2.19 -11.59 1.21
CA CYS A 223 -1.65 -10.29 0.81
C CYS A 223 -2.08 -9.14 1.73
N THR A 224 -2.98 -9.40 2.69
CA THR A 224 -3.37 -8.41 3.70
C THR A 224 -3.07 -8.92 5.11
N GLY A 225 -3.70 -9.98 5.57
CA GLY A 225 -3.53 -10.48 6.95
C GLY A 225 -2.12 -10.97 7.26
N LEU A 226 -1.60 -11.90 6.45
CA LEU A 226 -0.25 -12.43 6.63
C LEU A 226 0.82 -11.38 6.33
N ALA A 227 0.66 -10.59 5.25
CA ALA A 227 1.61 -9.55 4.89
C ALA A 227 1.79 -8.53 6.02
N HIS A 228 0.68 -8.10 6.66
CA HIS A 228 0.74 -7.23 7.84
C HIS A 228 1.53 -7.87 8.99
N THR A 229 1.28 -9.15 9.29
CA THR A 229 1.98 -9.88 10.35
C THR A 229 3.47 -10.01 10.06
N LEU A 230 3.84 -10.33 8.81
CA LEU A 230 5.24 -10.43 8.40
C LEU A 230 5.93 -9.05 8.43
N PHE A 231 5.23 -7.98 8.08
CA PHE A 231 5.75 -6.62 8.17
C PHE A 231 6.12 -6.27 9.62
N VAL A 232 5.19 -6.46 10.56
CA VAL A 232 5.46 -6.23 11.99
C VAL A 232 6.63 -7.08 12.46
N LYS A 233 6.69 -8.37 12.07
CA LYS A 233 7.79 -9.26 12.42
C LYS A 233 9.14 -8.81 11.84
N SER A 234 9.16 -8.23 10.65
CA SER A 234 10.40 -7.70 10.06
C SER A 234 10.99 -6.57 10.90
N LEU A 235 10.14 -5.76 11.53
CA LEU A 235 10.55 -4.63 12.38
C LEU A 235 11.11 -5.05 13.75
N GLU A 236 11.04 -6.33 14.12
CA GLU A 236 11.66 -6.82 15.37
C GLU A 236 13.21 -6.81 15.31
N ALA A 237 13.79 -6.94 14.09
CA ALA A 237 15.24 -6.99 13.90
C ALA A 237 15.75 -6.10 12.75
N LEU A 238 14.86 -5.47 11.99
CA LEU A 238 15.17 -4.44 10.99
C LEU A 238 14.66 -3.09 11.49
N ASP A 239 15.39 -2.03 11.19
CA ASP A 239 14.85 -0.70 11.33
C ASP A 239 13.79 -0.43 10.23
N ALA A 240 12.92 0.55 10.47
CA ALA A 240 11.83 0.88 9.55
C ALA A 240 12.36 1.31 8.17
N ARG A 241 13.58 1.85 8.10
CA ARG A 241 14.25 2.25 6.87
C ARG A 241 14.60 1.02 6.01
N SER A 242 15.31 0.03 6.60
CA SER A 242 15.70 -1.19 5.90
C SER A 242 14.48 -1.98 5.42
N ALA A 243 13.44 -2.09 6.26
CA ALA A 243 12.18 -2.71 5.87
C ALA A 243 11.51 -1.94 4.71
N GLY A 244 11.46 -0.61 4.78
CA GLY A 244 10.88 0.25 3.74
C GLY A 244 11.62 0.15 2.40
N MET A 245 12.97 0.08 2.40
CA MET A 245 13.76 -0.13 1.18
C MET A 245 13.46 -1.47 0.50
N ILE A 246 13.26 -2.52 1.30
CA ILE A 246 12.92 -3.84 0.75
C ILE A 246 11.51 -3.82 0.16
N ILE A 247 10.54 -3.19 0.83
CA ILE A 247 9.17 -3.07 0.34
C ILE A 247 9.11 -2.21 -0.93
N ALA A 248 10.01 -1.23 -1.10
CA ALA A 248 10.12 -0.46 -2.34
C ALA A 248 10.44 -1.31 -3.59
N LEU A 249 10.80 -2.59 -3.43
CA LEU A 249 10.93 -3.56 -4.52
C LEU A 249 9.56 -4.14 -4.96
N GLU A 250 8.46 -3.81 -4.32
CA GLU A 250 7.11 -4.25 -4.70
C GLU A 250 6.83 -4.09 -6.21
N PRO A 251 7.08 -2.92 -6.85
CA PRO A 251 6.85 -2.78 -8.29
C PRO A 251 7.69 -3.73 -9.13
N VAL A 252 8.91 -4.07 -8.70
CA VAL A 252 9.78 -5.02 -9.41
C VAL A 252 9.13 -6.39 -9.45
N TYR A 253 8.64 -6.89 -8.31
CA TYR A 253 7.94 -8.18 -8.24
C TYR A 253 6.63 -8.16 -9.02
N ALA A 254 5.85 -7.07 -8.92
CA ALA A 254 4.59 -6.92 -9.64
C ALA A 254 4.80 -6.95 -11.16
N ILE A 255 5.73 -6.16 -11.68
CA ILE A 255 6.02 -6.06 -13.12
C ILE A 255 6.59 -7.39 -13.64
N ALA A 256 7.53 -8.01 -12.92
CA ALA A 256 8.11 -9.29 -13.33
C ALA A 256 7.04 -10.40 -13.38
N CYS A 257 6.15 -10.46 -12.40
CA CYS A 257 5.03 -11.41 -12.40
C CYS A 257 4.01 -11.11 -13.50
N ALA A 258 3.68 -9.84 -13.74
CA ALA A 258 2.74 -9.45 -14.79
C ALA A 258 3.27 -9.79 -16.18
N TRP A 259 4.56 -9.55 -16.42
CA TRP A 259 5.21 -9.95 -17.66
C TRP A 259 5.17 -11.48 -17.85
N TRP A 260 5.56 -12.23 -16.83
CA TRP A 260 5.59 -13.68 -16.91
C TRP A 260 4.20 -14.33 -17.04
N LEU A 261 3.19 -13.85 -16.30
CA LEU A 261 1.86 -14.49 -16.24
C LEU A 261 0.89 -13.97 -17.29
N PHE A 262 0.97 -12.69 -17.66
CA PHE A 262 0.00 -12.04 -18.55
C PHE A 262 0.61 -11.59 -19.87
N GLY A 263 1.94 -11.71 -20.04
CA GLY A 263 2.62 -11.17 -21.20
C GLY A 263 2.62 -9.64 -21.26
N GLU A 264 2.43 -8.96 -20.11
CA GLU A 264 2.55 -7.50 -20.02
C GLU A 264 4.02 -7.08 -20.18
N GLU A 265 4.50 -6.98 -21.43
CA GLU A 265 5.89 -6.61 -21.70
C GLU A 265 6.13 -5.12 -21.37
N PRO A 266 6.97 -4.82 -20.35
CA PRO A 266 7.28 -3.43 -20.04
C PRO A 266 8.15 -2.82 -21.14
N SER A 267 7.75 -1.66 -21.67
CA SER A 267 8.58 -0.93 -22.62
C SER A 267 9.88 -0.46 -21.95
N GLY A 268 10.96 -0.26 -22.76
CA GLY A 268 12.21 0.28 -22.23
C GLY A 268 12.02 1.63 -21.52
N ARG A 269 11.12 2.48 -22.03
CA ARG A 269 10.73 3.75 -21.40
C ARG A 269 10.08 3.54 -20.04
N MET A 270 9.19 2.56 -19.90
CA MET A 270 8.56 2.19 -18.62
C MET A 270 9.60 1.68 -17.61
N LEU A 271 10.57 0.85 -18.03
CA LEU A 271 11.63 0.33 -17.15
C LEU A 271 12.52 1.46 -16.60
N VAL A 272 12.87 2.44 -17.44
CA VAL A 272 13.63 3.62 -16.99
C VAL A 272 12.80 4.46 -16.01
N GLY A 273 11.52 4.69 -16.29
CA GLY A 273 10.61 5.41 -15.40
C GLY A 273 10.42 4.68 -14.06
N ALA A 274 10.25 3.37 -14.09
CA ALA A 274 10.17 2.52 -12.90
C ALA A 274 11.44 2.63 -12.06
N SER A 275 12.62 2.61 -12.69
CA SER A 275 13.91 2.77 -12.00
C SER A 275 14.01 4.12 -11.28
N PHE A 276 13.51 5.22 -11.85
CA PHE A 276 13.49 6.52 -11.19
C PHE A 276 12.56 6.54 -9.98
N ILE A 277 11.36 5.95 -10.08
CA ILE A 277 10.40 5.87 -8.96
C ILE A 277 10.97 5.03 -7.81
N ILE A 278 11.57 3.88 -8.12
CA ILE A 278 12.20 3.01 -7.12
C ILE A 278 13.40 3.71 -6.46
N LEU A 279 14.27 4.32 -7.27
CA LEU A 279 15.41 5.09 -6.76
C LEU A 279 14.97 6.23 -5.84
N ALA A 280 13.91 6.97 -6.21
CA ALA A 280 13.34 8.02 -5.37
C ALA A 280 12.92 7.50 -4.00
N THR A 281 12.22 6.36 -3.95
CA THR A 281 11.76 5.74 -2.71
C THR A 281 12.95 5.25 -1.85
N VAL A 282 13.95 4.64 -2.47
CA VAL A 282 15.17 4.19 -1.79
C VAL A 282 15.95 5.38 -1.22
N LEU A 283 16.15 6.44 -2.00
CA LEU A 283 16.85 7.65 -1.55
C LEU A 283 16.13 8.33 -0.37
N LEU A 284 14.79 8.40 -0.42
CA LEU A 284 14.01 8.91 0.69
C LEU A 284 14.21 8.05 1.95
N ALA A 285 14.13 6.73 1.82
CA ALA A 285 14.38 5.82 2.92
C ALA A 285 15.80 5.98 3.49
N MET A 286 16.82 6.25 2.67
CA MET A 286 18.19 6.51 3.10
C MET A 286 18.39 7.89 3.74
N GLY A 287 17.65 8.92 3.32
CA GLY A 287 17.80 10.30 3.76
C GLY A 287 17.19 10.62 5.13
N HIS A 288 16.23 9.86 5.60
CA HIS A 288 15.57 10.05 6.89
C HIS A 288 16.44 9.55 8.06
N THR A 289 17.52 10.26 8.40
CA THR A 289 18.16 10.10 9.71
C THR A 289 17.24 10.71 10.77
N PRO A 290 16.86 9.97 11.85
CA PRO A 290 16.03 10.53 12.89
C PRO A 290 16.74 11.76 13.48
N SER A 291 16.08 12.91 13.44
CA SER A 291 16.54 14.17 14.06
C SER A 291 16.93 14.01 15.55
N ALA A 292 16.37 12.99 16.24
CA ALA A 292 16.69 12.61 17.60
C ALA A 292 18.13 12.05 17.79
N ALA A 293 18.66 11.32 16.80
CA ALA A 293 20.05 10.83 16.88
C ALA A 293 21.05 11.97 16.69
N ARG A 294 20.74 12.93 15.84
CA ARG A 294 21.55 14.15 15.62
C ARG A 294 21.53 15.08 16.84
N LYS A 295 20.39 15.18 17.56
CA LYS A 295 20.26 15.97 18.78
C LYS A 295 21.07 15.35 19.93
N ARG A 296 21.03 14.04 20.13
CA ARG A 296 21.84 13.33 21.14
C ARG A 296 23.34 13.38 20.84
N ALA A 297 23.75 13.25 19.58
CA ALA A 297 25.14 13.39 19.18
C ALA A 297 25.66 14.83 19.36
N SER A 298 24.81 15.87 19.17
CA SER A 298 25.21 17.25 19.40
C SER A 298 25.23 17.63 20.90
N GLU A 299 24.45 16.97 21.74
CA GLU A 299 24.44 17.14 23.19
C GLU A 299 25.58 16.41 23.87
N SER A 300 26.02 15.24 23.34
CA SER A 300 27.17 14.49 23.85
C SER A 300 28.52 15.12 23.48
N VAL A 301 28.57 16.02 22.51
CA VAL A 301 29.80 16.76 22.15
C VAL A 301 29.94 18.08 22.95
N LYS A 302 28.88 18.48 23.67
CA LYS A 302 28.88 19.68 24.50
C LYS A 302 28.99 19.42 26.00
N SER A 303 28.99 18.14 26.41
CA SER A 303 29.31 17.67 27.76
C SER A 303 30.72 17.11 27.82
#